data_f7ef067f3f254a578920e802e1c1a60f
#
_entry.id   f7ef067f3f254a578920e802e1c1a60f
#
_cell.length_a   1.000
_cell.length_b   1.000
_cell.length_c   1.000
_cell.angle_alpha   90.00
_cell.angle_beta   90.00
_cell.angle_gamma   90.00
#
_symmetry.space_group_name_H-M   'P 1'
#
loop_
_entity.id
_entity.type
_entity.pdbx_description
1 polymer ?
#
loop_
_entity_poly.entity_id
_entity_poly.type
_entity_poly.pdbx_seq_one_letter_code
_entity_poly.pdbx_strand_id
1 'polypeptide(L)'
;MSDLEIGIAETHVRDLHDSPKLDPSCNGHSWSSKGAWTPCCYTPDHAQAKCMWDKPAELTQLKATGFEITIGQPGETSGVVLDSQKAIAAWQGSPLHNDVILNRGTWEKMTWRSMGAGIIDSHACAWFSDQPDPAP
;
A
#
# COMPACT_ATOMS: atom_id res chain seq x y z
N MET A 1 -9.64 4.57 -10.99
CA MET A 1 -8.55 4.81 -10.01
C MET A 1 -8.08 6.23 -10.17
N SER A 2 -7.69 6.86 -9.08
CA SER A 2 -7.21 8.25 -9.13
C SER A 2 -5.72 8.30 -9.50
N ASP A 3 -5.32 9.30 -10.26
CA ASP A 3 -3.93 9.42 -10.74
C ASP A 3 -2.93 9.58 -9.58
N LEU A 4 -3.31 10.28 -8.51
CA LEU A 4 -2.43 10.47 -7.36
C LEU A 4 -2.24 9.17 -6.57
N GLU A 5 -3.31 8.44 -6.32
CA GLU A 5 -3.23 7.16 -5.61
C GLU A 5 -2.51 6.10 -6.46
N ILE A 6 -2.70 6.11 -7.78
CA ILE A 6 -1.91 5.25 -8.69
C ILE A 6 -0.42 5.59 -8.53
N GLY A 7 -0.05 6.86 -8.53
CA GLY A 7 1.34 7.29 -8.36
C GLY A 7 1.95 6.81 -7.05
N ILE A 8 1.21 6.86 -5.94
CA ILE A 8 1.66 6.32 -4.65
C ILE A 8 1.86 4.80 -4.74
N ALA A 9 0.87 4.09 -5.27
CA ALA A 9 0.91 2.63 -5.38
C ALA A 9 2.04 2.14 -6.29
N GLU A 10 2.25 2.77 -7.43
CA GLU A 10 3.35 2.42 -8.34
C GLU A 10 4.71 2.71 -7.72
N THR A 11 4.86 3.82 -7.03
CA THR A 11 6.09 4.17 -6.31
C THR A 11 6.40 3.15 -5.23
N HIS A 12 5.39 2.80 -4.43
CA HIS A 12 5.59 1.85 -3.33
C HIS A 12 5.87 0.42 -3.81
N VAL A 13 5.11 -0.08 -4.77
CA VAL A 13 5.35 -1.44 -5.28
C VAL A 13 6.73 -1.56 -5.93
N ARG A 14 7.21 -0.50 -6.56
CA ARG A 14 8.58 -0.45 -7.10
C ARG A 14 9.61 -0.45 -5.99
N ASP A 15 9.40 0.32 -4.92
CA ASP A 15 10.29 0.29 -3.76
C ASP A 15 10.32 -1.09 -3.10
N LEU A 16 9.18 -1.74 -2.90
CA LEU A 16 9.11 -3.09 -2.37
C LEU A 16 9.89 -4.10 -3.24
N HIS A 17 9.77 -3.98 -4.55
CA HIS A 17 10.44 -4.88 -5.49
C HIS A 17 11.95 -4.64 -5.57
N ASP A 18 12.37 -3.38 -5.66
CA ASP A 18 13.74 -2.99 -5.97
C ASP A 18 14.62 -2.77 -4.73
N SER A 19 14.03 -2.63 -3.55
CA SER A 19 14.78 -2.36 -2.33
C SER A 19 15.67 -3.54 -1.92
N PRO A 20 16.74 -3.29 -1.16
CA PRO A 20 17.40 -4.36 -0.43
C PRO A 20 16.43 -4.99 0.55
N LYS A 21 16.69 -6.24 0.91
CA LYS A 21 15.96 -6.91 1.97
C LYS A 21 16.07 -6.11 3.27
N LEU A 22 14.94 -5.78 3.87
CA LEU A 22 14.88 -5.06 5.15
C LEU A 22 14.94 -6.04 6.33
N ASP A 23 14.98 -5.50 7.55
CA ASP A 23 14.86 -6.31 8.76
C ASP A 23 13.59 -7.18 8.68
N PRO A 24 13.62 -8.45 9.11
CA PRO A 24 12.46 -9.35 9.04
C PRO A 24 11.21 -8.83 9.75
N SER A 25 11.34 -7.93 10.72
CA SER A 25 10.20 -7.29 11.38
C SER A 25 9.49 -6.25 10.52
N CYS A 26 10.12 -5.76 9.44
CA CYS A 26 9.56 -4.80 8.52
C CYS A 26 8.67 -5.52 7.50
N ASN A 27 7.36 -5.27 7.54
CA ASN A 27 6.41 -5.92 6.62
C ASN A 27 6.22 -5.12 5.32
N GLY A 28 5.27 -5.55 4.49
CA GLY A 28 4.98 -4.96 3.18
C GLY A 28 4.52 -3.51 3.18
N HIS A 29 4.22 -2.93 4.34
CA HIS A 29 3.90 -1.50 4.47
C HIS A 29 5.14 -0.63 4.70
N SER A 30 6.33 -1.24 4.73
CA SER A 30 7.60 -0.55 4.96
C SER A 30 8.09 0.17 3.71
N TRP A 31 8.88 1.23 3.92
CA TRP A 31 9.52 2.00 2.86
C TRP A 31 11.03 2.01 3.08
N SER A 32 11.81 1.71 2.04
CA SER A 32 13.26 1.73 2.10
C SER A 32 13.80 3.17 2.13
N SER A 33 15.12 3.30 2.31
CA SER A 33 15.82 4.59 2.22
C SER A 33 16.27 4.94 0.80
N LYS A 34 15.76 4.26 -0.24
CA LYS A 34 16.25 4.37 -1.61
C LYS A 34 15.53 5.40 -2.48
N GLY A 35 14.58 6.13 -1.93
CA GLY A 35 13.83 7.14 -2.67
C GLY A 35 13.65 8.45 -1.92
N ALA A 36 12.96 9.39 -2.56
CA ALA A 36 12.71 10.72 -2.03
C ALA A 36 11.48 10.73 -1.09
N TRP A 37 11.50 9.89 -0.08
CA TRP A 37 10.47 9.77 0.95
C TRP A 37 11.10 9.47 2.30
N THR A 38 10.32 9.60 3.36
CA THR A 38 10.74 9.18 4.70
C THR A 38 10.74 7.65 4.79
N PRO A 39 11.89 7.01 5.05
CA PRO A 39 11.94 5.56 5.24
C PRO A 39 11.20 5.14 6.51
N CYS A 40 10.70 3.91 6.51
CA CYS A 40 9.88 3.42 7.60
C CYS A 40 9.93 1.89 7.66
N CYS A 41 10.24 1.34 8.82
CA CYS A 41 10.03 -0.07 9.13
C CYS A 41 8.66 -0.24 9.79
N TYR A 42 7.69 -0.68 9.02
CA TYR A 42 6.33 -0.92 9.50
C TYR A 42 6.25 -2.31 10.12
N THR A 43 5.92 -2.37 11.42
CA THR A 43 5.87 -3.61 12.18
C THR A 43 4.44 -4.13 12.38
N PRO A 44 4.24 -5.45 12.60
CA PRO A 44 2.90 -6.04 12.69
C PRO A 44 2.01 -5.49 13.82
N ASP A 45 2.59 -4.86 14.83
CA ASP A 45 1.86 -4.22 15.93
C ASP A 45 1.25 -2.86 15.56
N HIS A 46 1.45 -2.39 14.32
CA HIS A 46 0.98 -1.10 13.79
C HIS A 46 1.54 0.12 14.53
N ALA A 47 2.65 -0.01 15.25
CA ALA A 47 3.27 1.10 15.96
C ALA A 47 3.70 2.24 15.02
N GLN A 48 3.97 1.92 13.74
CA GLN A 48 4.38 2.87 12.71
C GLN A 48 3.25 3.22 11.73
N ALA A 49 1.98 3.06 12.11
CA ALA A 49 0.84 3.32 11.24
C ALA A 49 0.83 4.73 10.63
N LYS A 50 1.36 5.71 11.34
CA LYS A 50 1.49 7.09 10.86
C LYS A 50 2.34 7.19 9.58
N CYS A 51 3.33 6.33 9.43
CA CYS A 51 4.14 6.24 8.21
C CYS A 51 3.26 5.97 6.97
N MET A 52 2.31 5.06 7.08
CA MET A 52 1.33 4.79 6.02
C MET A 52 0.37 5.97 5.85
N TRP A 53 -0.20 6.47 6.92
CA TRP A 53 -1.19 7.54 6.88
C TRP A 53 -0.69 8.81 6.21
N ASP A 54 0.58 9.15 6.44
CA ASP A 54 1.19 10.39 5.96
C ASP A 54 1.70 10.33 4.52
N LYS A 55 1.84 9.14 3.93
CA LYS A 55 2.44 8.99 2.58
C LYS A 55 1.72 9.76 1.49
N PRO A 56 0.38 9.81 1.41
CA PRO A 56 -0.26 10.63 0.40
C PRO A 56 0.15 12.11 0.48
N ALA A 57 0.17 12.67 1.68
CA ALA A 57 0.56 14.07 1.87
C ALA A 57 2.06 14.31 1.63
N GLU A 58 2.90 13.29 1.88
CA GLU A 58 4.35 13.36 1.66
C GLU A 58 4.70 13.31 0.17
N LEU A 59 4.07 12.41 -0.58
CA LEU A 59 4.45 12.12 -1.97
C LEU A 59 3.62 12.88 -3.01
N THR A 60 2.48 13.42 -2.63
CA THR A 60 1.54 14.07 -3.54
C THR A 60 1.00 15.36 -2.94
N GLN A 61 0.09 16.00 -3.66
CA GLN A 61 -0.67 17.16 -3.15
C GLN A 61 -1.97 16.75 -2.43
N LEU A 62 -2.26 15.43 -2.37
CA LEU A 62 -3.43 14.90 -1.66
C LEU A 62 -3.19 14.97 -0.15
N LYS A 63 -3.73 15.98 0.49
CA LYS A 63 -3.66 16.15 1.94
C LYS A 63 -4.72 15.30 2.63
N ALA A 64 -4.49 14.00 2.65
CA ALA A 64 -5.42 13.04 3.20
C ALA A 64 -4.66 11.90 3.89
N THR A 65 -5.36 11.17 4.74
CA THR A 65 -4.85 9.95 5.35
C THR A 65 -4.92 8.82 4.32
N GLY A 66 -3.80 8.12 4.14
CA GLY A 66 -3.72 6.96 3.28
C GLY A 66 -3.82 5.64 4.04
N PHE A 67 -4.42 4.66 3.41
CA PHE A 67 -4.52 3.30 3.91
C PHE A 67 -4.11 2.34 2.80
N GLU A 68 -3.45 1.25 3.17
CA GLU A 68 -2.85 0.34 2.19
C GLU A 68 -3.10 -1.12 2.52
N ILE A 69 -3.23 -1.93 1.48
CA ILE A 69 -3.09 -3.38 1.55
C ILE A 69 -1.97 -3.81 0.62
N THR A 70 -1.18 -4.82 1.02
CA THR A 70 0.01 -5.26 0.27
C THR A 70 0.08 -6.77 0.10
N ILE A 71 0.86 -7.19 -0.90
CA ILE A 71 1.35 -8.56 -1.07
C ILE A 71 2.86 -8.45 -1.30
N GLY A 72 3.64 -9.27 -0.61
CA GLY A 72 5.09 -9.32 -0.74
C GLY A 72 5.83 -8.57 0.34
N GLN A 73 7.06 -8.98 0.57
CA GLN A 73 7.97 -8.39 1.55
C GLN A 73 9.02 -7.53 0.85
N PRO A 74 9.53 -6.47 1.51
CA PRO A 74 10.56 -5.62 0.92
C PRO A 74 11.80 -6.41 0.51
N GLY A 75 12.20 -6.28 -0.77
CA GLY A 75 13.40 -6.88 -1.29
C GLY A 75 13.37 -8.41 -1.45
N GLU A 76 12.22 -9.03 -1.28
CA GLU A 76 12.05 -10.48 -1.44
C GLU A 76 11.14 -10.79 -2.64
N THR A 77 11.45 -11.86 -3.37
CA THR A 77 10.61 -12.36 -4.46
C THR A 77 10.17 -13.78 -4.13
N SER A 78 8.88 -14.09 -4.33
CA SER A 78 8.33 -15.42 -4.06
C SER A 78 8.38 -16.37 -5.26
N GLY A 79 8.77 -15.88 -6.45
CA GLY A 79 8.68 -16.63 -7.70
C GLY A 79 7.27 -16.68 -8.31
N VAL A 80 6.27 -16.14 -7.63
CA VAL A 80 4.90 -16.02 -8.16
C VAL A 80 4.78 -14.69 -8.88
N VAL A 81 4.39 -14.71 -10.15
CA VAL A 81 4.07 -13.50 -10.90
C VAL A 81 2.60 -13.18 -10.71
N LEU A 82 2.33 -12.04 -10.08
CA LEU A 82 0.98 -11.56 -9.83
C LEU A 82 0.39 -10.89 -11.07
N ASP A 83 -0.92 -11.01 -11.20
CA ASP A 83 -1.78 -10.15 -12.01
C ASP A 83 -2.91 -9.61 -11.14
N SER A 84 -3.77 -8.77 -11.69
CA SER A 84 -4.86 -8.16 -10.91
C SER A 84 -5.82 -9.19 -10.33
N GLN A 85 -6.10 -10.28 -11.05
CA GLN A 85 -6.99 -11.34 -10.57
C GLN A 85 -6.39 -12.09 -9.39
N LYS A 86 -5.10 -12.45 -9.47
CA LYS A 86 -4.38 -13.12 -8.39
C LYS A 86 -4.25 -12.24 -7.15
N ALA A 87 -3.95 -10.95 -7.33
CA ALA A 87 -3.86 -10.01 -6.23
C ALA A 87 -5.20 -9.86 -5.50
N ILE A 88 -6.28 -9.63 -6.24
CA ILE A 88 -7.63 -9.53 -5.68
C ILE A 88 -8.02 -10.82 -4.96
N ALA A 89 -7.78 -11.99 -5.58
CA ALA A 89 -8.10 -13.28 -4.96
C ALA A 89 -7.33 -13.48 -3.64
N ALA A 90 -6.05 -13.11 -3.59
CA ALA A 90 -5.25 -13.19 -2.38
C ALA A 90 -5.80 -12.29 -1.27
N TRP A 91 -6.17 -11.06 -1.58
CA TRP A 91 -6.75 -10.13 -0.61
C TRP A 91 -8.14 -10.56 -0.16
N GLN A 92 -8.98 -11.07 -1.07
CA GLN A 92 -10.30 -11.60 -0.71
C GLN A 92 -10.22 -12.82 0.19
N GLY A 93 -9.18 -13.64 0.03
CA GLY A 93 -8.90 -14.80 0.88
C GLY A 93 -8.35 -14.45 2.27
N SER A 94 -8.03 -13.19 2.52
CA SER A 94 -7.54 -12.69 3.80
C SER A 94 -8.60 -11.77 4.43
N PRO A 95 -9.26 -12.19 5.54
CA PRO A 95 -10.35 -11.42 6.13
C PRO A 95 -10.01 -9.97 6.41
N LEU A 96 -8.82 -9.69 6.95
CA LEU A 96 -8.39 -8.33 7.28
C LEU A 96 -8.25 -7.44 6.03
N HIS A 97 -7.67 -7.97 4.96
CA HIS A 97 -7.53 -7.24 3.70
C HIS A 97 -8.89 -7.06 2.99
N ASN A 98 -9.70 -8.10 3.00
CA ASN A 98 -11.04 -8.05 2.40
C ASN A 98 -11.94 -7.03 3.10
N ASP A 99 -11.82 -6.90 4.41
CA ASP A 99 -12.55 -5.89 5.20
C ASP A 99 -12.18 -4.46 4.78
N VAL A 100 -10.92 -4.19 4.45
CA VAL A 100 -10.50 -2.89 3.89
C VAL A 100 -11.21 -2.62 2.57
N ILE A 101 -11.18 -3.58 1.64
CA ILE A 101 -11.80 -3.42 0.31
C ILE A 101 -13.31 -3.16 0.43
N LEU A 102 -13.98 -3.89 1.32
CA LEU A 102 -15.44 -3.88 1.44
C LEU A 102 -15.99 -2.91 2.50
N ASN A 103 -15.13 -2.12 3.13
CA ASN A 103 -15.51 -1.22 4.24
C ASN A 103 -16.30 -1.96 5.34
N ARG A 104 -15.69 -3.03 5.86
CA ARG A 104 -16.27 -3.84 6.94
C ARG A 104 -15.44 -3.73 8.22
N GLY A 105 -16.02 -4.17 9.35
CA GLY A 105 -15.33 -4.18 10.65
C GLY A 105 -14.83 -2.79 11.03
N THR A 106 -13.54 -2.64 11.25
CA THR A 106 -12.89 -1.36 11.58
C THR A 106 -13.18 -0.27 10.54
N TRP A 107 -13.43 -0.66 9.29
CA TRP A 107 -13.60 0.24 8.15
C TRP A 107 -15.05 0.54 7.80
N GLU A 108 -16.02 0.08 8.60
CA GLU A 108 -17.46 0.19 8.28
C GLU A 108 -17.97 1.62 8.14
N LYS A 109 -17.31 2.56 8.82
CA LYS A 109 -17.66 3.99 8.78
C LYS A 109 -16.88 4.78 7.72
N MET A 110 -15.97 4.11 7.00
CA MET A 110 -15.19 4.72 5.94
C MET A 110 -15.92 4.60 4.60
N THR A 111 -15.64 5.54 3.71
CA THR A 111 -16.04 5.46 2.31
C THR A 111 -14.84 5.81 1.47
N TRP A 112 -14.34 4.88 0.68
CA TRP A 112 -13.22 5.13 -0.21
C TRP A 112 -13.66 6.04 -1.37
N ARG A 113 -12.99 7.16 -1.53
CA ARG A 113 -13.27 8.17 -2.55
C ARG A 113 -12.14 8.30 -3.57
N SER A 114 -10.98 7.77 -3.24
CA SER A 114 -9.86 7.60 -4.16
C SER A 114 -9.15 6.28 -3.87
N MET A 115 -8.61 5.68 -4.92
CA MET A 115 -7.77 4.50 -4.82
C MET A 115 -6.81 4.38 -5.99
N GLY A 116 -5.69 3.72 -5.75
CA GLY A 116 -4.73 3.32 -6.77
C GLY A 116 -4.13 1.97 -6.45
N ALA A 117 -3.62 1.29 -7.46
CA ALA A 117 -2.99 -0.02 -7.30
C ALA A 117 -1.76 -0.13 -8.20
N GLY A 118 -0.79 -0.94 -7.76
CA GLY A 118 0.40 -1.27 -8.52
C GLY A 118 0.78 -2.73 -8.33
N ILE A 119 1.35 -3.33 -9.37
CA ILE A 119 1.82 -4.72 -9.37
C ILE A 119 3.16 -4.78 -10.09
N ILE A 120 4.16 -5.39 -9.45
CA ILE A 120 5.45 -5.74 -10.07
C ILE A 120 5.85 -7.13 -9.57
N ASP A 121 5.92 -8.09 -10.48
CA ASP A 121 6.28 -9.50 -10.20
C ASP A 121 5.46 -10.08 -9.04
N SER A 122 6.09 -10.38 -7.91
CA SER A 122 5.44 -10.96 -6.74
C SER A 122 4.94 -9.93 -5.71
N HIS A 123 5.00 -8.64 -6.06
CA HIS A 123 4.57 -7.55 -5.18
C HIS A 123 3.32 -6.87 -5.73
N ALA A 124 2.40 -6.54 -4.85
CA ALA A 124 1.23 -5.74 -5.16
C ALA A 124 0.88 -4.84 -3.99
N CYS A 125 0.36 -3.67 -4.27
CA CYS A 125 -0.24 -2.83 -3.26
C CYS A 125 -1.46 -2.09 -3.82
N ALA A 126 -2.39 -1.78 -2.94
CA ALA A 126 -3.50 -0.89 -3.22
C ALA A 126 -3.61 0.15 -2.11
N TRP A 127 -3.74 1.40 -2.51
CA TRP A 127 -3.87 2.55 -1.64
C TRP A 127 -5.29 3.11 -1.71
N PHE A 128 -5.79 3.54 -0.58
CA PHE A 128 -7.16 4.04 -0.40
C PHE A 128 -7.14 5.33 0.41
N SER A 129 -8.08 6.23 0.10
CA SER A 129 -8.37 7.40 0.93
C SER A 129 -9.86 7.70 0.93
N ASP A 130 -10.34 8.28 2.03
CA ASP A 130 -11.71 8.80 2.16
C ASP A 130 -11.86 10.21 1.55
N GLN A 131 -10.78 10.76 1.01
CA GLN A 131 -10.79 12.04 0.31
C GLN A 131 -10.74 11.82 -1.20
N PRO A 132 -11.44 12.64 -1.99
CA PRO A 132 -11.34 12.53 -3.45
C PRO A 132 -9.95 12.97 -3.92
N ASP A 133 -9.52 12.40 -5.04
CA ASP A 133 -8.33 12.88 -5.72
C ASP A 133 -8.57 14.32 -6.19
N PRO A 134 -7.70 15.28 -5.80
CA PRO A 134 -7.84 16.66 -6.24
C PRO A 134 -7.43 16.89 -7.71
N ALA A 135 -6.83 15.89 -8.35
CA ALA A 135 -6.45 16.01 -9.76
C ALA A 135 -7.69 16.11 -10.66
N PRO A 136 -7.67 16.99 -11.64
CA PRO A 136 -8.75 17.04 -12.62
C PRO A 136 -8.74 15.83 -13.54
#